data_5439f54f9e85750795f69853ddb43326
#
_entry.id   5439f54f9e85750795f69853ddb43326
#
_cell.length_a   1.000
_cell.length_b   1.000
_cell.length_c   1.000
_cell.angle_alpha   90.00
_cell.angle_beta   90.00
_cell.angle_gamma   90.00
#
_symmetry.space_group_name_H-M   'P 1'
#
loop_
_entity.id
_entity.type
_entity.pdbx_description
1 polymer ?
#
loop_
_entity_poly.entity_id
_entity_poly.type
_entity_poly.pdbx_seq_one_letter_code
_entity_poly.pdbx_strand_id
1 'polypeptide(L)'
;GRIPKLYKDGYRNPIYTTNATCDLCAIMLPDSGHIQETEAEWKNRKRIRRGELPIDPIYDAETAAKCLELFKGEPYDQIIELDDNIHVRFNDAGHMLGSSTIEIWIKENGENKKIVFSGDLGNNDIPLLSEPTMIEDADFLVMESTYGNRKHIRNDNKAELFIDIVTDTLKKGGIVVIPSFAVGRTQEILYELNRIKDSNLD
;
A
#
# COMPACT_ATOMS: atom_id res chain seq x y z
N GLY A 1 3.70 -2.87 -7.98
CA GLY A 1 2.87 -2.94 -8.89
C GLY A 1 3.03 -3.24 -10.35
N ARG A 2 1.87 -3.51 -11.02
CA ARG A 2 1.82 -3.85 -12.45
C ARG A 2 1.18 -2.75 -13.29
N ILE A 3 0.78 -1.64 -12.71
CA ILE A 3 0.16 -0.51 -13.43
C ILE A 3 1.09 0.07 -14.51
N PRO A 4 2.40 0.29 -14.28
CA PRO A 4 3.28 0.73 -15.34
C PRO A 4 3.37 -0.25 -16.52
N LYS A 5 3.22 -1.56 -16.25
CA LYS A 5 3.17 -2.57 -17.31
C LYS A 5 1.92 -2.44 -18.16
N LEU A 6 0.75 -2.16 -17.56
CA LEU A 6 -0.48 -1.87 -18.33
C LEU A 6 -0.29 -0.65 -19.24
N TYR A 7 0.33 0.41 -18.72
CA TYR A 7 0.67 1.59 -19.51
C TYR A 7 1.60 1.25 -20.68
N LYS A 8 2.67 0.46 -20.42
CA LYS A 8 3.61 -0.02 -21.44
C LYS A 8 2.89 -0.83 -22.52
N ASP A 9 1.88 -1.61 -22.15
CA ASP A 9 1.08 -2.44 -23.07
C ASP A 9 -0.04 -1.67 -23.79
N GLY A 10 -0.13 -0.35 -23.59
CA GLY A 10 -1.05 0.50 -24.35
C GLY A 10 -2.31 0.95 -23.62
N TYR A 11 -2.51 0.60 -22.35
CA TYR A 11 -3.64 1.14 -21.57
C TYR A 11 -3.51 2.66 -21.39
N ARG A 12 -4.60 3.39 -21.65
CA ARG A 12 -4.62 4.87 -21.61
C ARG A 12 -5.87 5.45 -20.93
N ASN A 13 -6.71 4.60 -20.34
CA ASN A 13 -7.90 5.06 -19.62
C ASN A 13 -7.54 5.50 -18.20
N PRO A 14 -8.40 6.27 -17.54
CA PRO A 14 -8.20 6.69 -16.15
C PRO A 14 -8.01 5.50 -15.19
N ILE A 15 -7.18 5.73 -14.16
CA ILE A 15 -6.97 4.82 -13.04
C ILE A 15 -7.43 5.57 -11.78
N TYR A 16 -8.61 5.24 -11.30
CA TYR A 16 -9.17 5.85 -10.11
C TYR A 16 -8.52 5.24 -8.86
N THR A 17 -8.20 6.09 -7.91
CA THR A 17 -7.54 5.71 -6.65
C THR A 17 -7.80 6.79 -5.61
N THR A 18 -7.46 6.55 -4.33
CA THR A 18 -7.51 7.61 -3.33
C THR A 18 -6.45 8.68 -3.60
N ASN A 19 -6.67 9.91 -3.15
CA ASN A 19 -5.70 11.00 -3.27
C ASN A 19 -4.32 10.61 -2.70
N ALA A 20 -4.30 10.05 -1.49
CA ALA A 20 -3.06 9.63 -0.85
C ALA A 20 -2.35 8.49 -1.60
N THR A 21 -3.09 7.58 -2.25
CA THR A 21 -2.50 6.56 -3.12
C THR A 21 -1.87 7.18 -4.36
N CYS A 22 -2.44 8.24 -4.95
CA CYS A 22 -1.81 9.00 -6.03
C CYS A 22 -0.44 9.52 -5.62
N ASP A 23 -0.39 10.22 -4.48
CA ASP A 23 0.85 10.82 -3.96
C ASP A 23 1.90 9.74 -3.67
N LEU A 24 1.49 8.64 -3.05
CA LEU A 24 2.37 7.52 -2.75
C LEU A 24 2.89 6.82 -4.02
N CYS A 25 2.03 6.61 -5.01
CA CYS A 25 2.41 6.02 -6.29
C CYS A 25 3.40 6.89 -7.07
N ALA A 26 3.35 8.22 -6.92
CA ALA A 26 4.30 9.13 -7.54
C ALA A 26 5.75 8.88 -7.08
N ILE A 27 5.93 8.35 -5.89
CA ILE A 27 7.24 7.98 -5.34
C ILE A 27 7.54 6.50 -5.63
N MET A 28 6.60 5.61 -5.32
CA MET A 28 6.85 4.17 -5.32
C MET A 28 6.93 3.55 -6.72
N LEU A 29 6.18 4.05 -7.70
CA LEU A 29 6.18 3.43 -9.03
C LEU A 29 7.47 3.70 -9.80
N PRO A 30 8.05 4.93 -9.82
CA PRO A 30 9.38 5.16 -10.38
C PRO A 30 10.47 4.35 -9.69
N ASP A 31 10.47 4.28 -8.35
CA ASP A 31 11.40 3.45 -7.58
C ASP A 31 11.28 1.97 -7.96
N SER A 32 10.06 1.46 -8.06
CA SER A 32 9.82 0.09 -8.54
C SER A 32 10.33 -0.14 -9.97
N GLY A 33 10.23 0.87 -10.85
CA GLY A 33 10.81 0.83 -12.20
C GLY A 33 12.34 0.67 -12.13
N HIS A 34 13.00 1.48 -11.33
CA HIS A 34 14.45 1.40 -11.11
C HIS A 34 14.88 0.04 -10.56
N ILE A 35 14.12 -0.54 -9.64
CA ILE A 35 14.38 -1.90 -9.13
C ILE A 35 14.28 -2.93 -10.28
N GLN A 36 13.27 -2.84 -11.16
CA GLN A 36 13.13 -3.73 -12.31
C GLN A 36 14.31 -3.62 -13.28
N GLU A 37 14.82 -2.41 -13.52
CA GLU A 37 16.00 -2.16 -14.36
C GLU A 37 17.24 -2.83 -13.74
N THR A 38 17.49 -2.57 -12.46
CA THR A 38 18.64 -3.16 -11.72
C THR A 38 18.57 -4.68 -11.70
N GLU A 39 17.39 -5.27 -11.49
CA GLU A 39 17.21 -6.72 -11.55
C GLU A 39 17.47 -7.29 -12.94
N ALA A 40 17.01 -6.62 -13.99
CA ALA A 40 17.23 -7.03 -15.37
C ALA A 40 18.73 -7.00 -15.69
N GLU A 41 19.44 -5.93 -15.33
CA GLU A 41 20.89 -5.82 -15.50
C GLU A 41 21.64 -6.96 -14.78
N TRP A 42 21.28 -7.24 -13.52
CA TRP A 42 21.93 -8.32 -12.77
C TRP A 42 21.70 -9.70 -13.40
N LYS A 43 20.47 -9.96 -13.85
CA LYS A 43 20.13 -11.18 -14.59
C LYS A 43 20.92 -11.26 -15.92
N ASN A 44 21.02 -10.13 -16.64
CA ASN A 44 21.71 -10.03 -17.93
C ASN A 44 23.21 -10.30 -17.82
N ARG A 45 23.89 -9.88 -16.74
CA ARG A 45 25.29 -10.23 -16.50
C ARG A 45 25.52 -11.75 -16.49
N LYS A 46 24.56 -12.54 -15.93
CA LYS A 46 24.63 -14.01 -15.93
C LYS A 46 24.27 -14.61 -17.27
N ARG A 47 23.24 -14.08 -17.93
CA ARG A 47 22.76 -14.55 -19.24
C ARG A 47 23.83 -14.38 -20.32
N ILE A 48 24.44 -13.20 -20.38
CA ILE A 48 25.51 -12.90 -21.35
C ILE A 48 26.69 -13.87 -21.17
N ARG A 49 27.11 -14.18 -19.93
CA ARG A 49 28.17 -15.16 -19.67
C ARG A 49 27.85 -16.58 -20.15
N ARG A 50 26.55 -16.89 -20.32
CA ARG A 50 26.06 -18.18 -20.84
C ARG A 50 25.78 -18.15 -22.34
N GLY A 51 26.05 -17.03 -23.03
CA GLY A 51 25.71 -16.85 -24.44
C GLY A 51 24.23 -16.70 -24.73
N GLU A 52 23.43 -16.37 -23.71
CA GLU A 52 22.00 -16.12 -23.84
C GLU A 52 21.72 -14.63 -24.16
N LEU A 53 20.62 -14.35 -24.85
CA LEU A 53 20.18 -12.98 -25.14
C LEU A 53 19.78 -12.25 -23.84
N PRO A 54 20.08 -10.94 -23.71
CA PRO A 54 19.60 -10.14 -22.59
C PRO A 54 18.07 -10.05 -22.57
N ILE A 55 17.52 -9.78 -21.41
CA ILE A 55 16.09 -9.52 -21.19
C ILE A 55 15.88 -8.06 -20.83
N ASP A 56 14.77 -7.51 -21.26
CA ASP A 56 14.33 -6.19 -20.86
C ASP A 56 13.67 -6.21 -19.47
N PRO A 57 13.69 -5.08 -18.72
CA PRO A 57 12.88 -4.94 -17.52
C PRO A 57 11.40 -5.03 -17.87
N ILE A 58 10.57 -5.45 -16.92
CA ILE A 58 9.10 -5.51 -17.11
C ILE A 58 8.59 -4.12 -17.51
N TYR A 59 9.10 -3.09 -16.86
CA TYR A 59 8.99 -1.67 -17.17
C TYR A 59 10.17 -0.93 -16.53
N ASP A 60 10.48 0.24 -17.03
CA ASP A 60 11.54 1.13 -16.52
C ASP A 60 10.95 2.27 -15.68
N ALA A 61 11.83 3.04 -15.04
CA ALA A 61 11.44 4.18 -14.21
C ALA A 61 10.72 5.27 -15.01
N GLU A 62 11.11 5.49 -16.27
CA GLU A 62 10.47 6.47 -17.16
C GLU A 62 9.02 6.07 -17.49
N THR A 63 8.79 4.81 -17.85
CA THR A 63 7.44 4.26 -18.07
C THR A 63 6.57 4.37 -16.82
N ALA A 64 7.16 4.08 -15.66
CA ALA A 64 6.47 4.20 -14.37
C ALA A 64 6.10 5.66 -14.05
N ALA A 65 6.97 6.62 -14.33
CA ALA A 65 6.67 8.04 -14.15
C ALA A 65 5.56 8.50 -15.13
N LYS A 66 5.63 8.10 -16.39
CA LYS A 66 4.60 8.46 -17.40
C LYS A 66 3.23 7.89 -17.08
N CYS A 67 3.14 6.68 -16.51
CA CYS A 67 1.82 6.09 -16.21
C CYS A 67 1.03 6.88 -15.15
N LEU A 68 1.69 7.74 -14.36
CA LEU A 68 1.05 8.57 -13.35
C LEU A 68 0.07 9.59 -13.96
N GLU A 69 0.21 9.94 -15.23
CA GLU A 69 -0.74 10.81 -15.95
C GLU A 69 -2.17 10.24 -16.02
N LEU A 70 -2.30 8.92 -15.88
CA LEU A 70 -3.59 8.23 -15.89
C LEU A 70 -4.29 8.23 -14.54
N PHE A 71 -3.55 8.52 -13.46
CA PHE A 71 -4.10 8.46 -12.11
C PHE A 71 -5.08 9.61 -11.87
N LYS A 72 -6.21 9.27 -11.27
CA LYS A 72 -7.20 10.21 -10.78
C LYS A 72 -7.43 9.95 -9.31
N GLY A 73 -6.97 10.89 -8.49
CA GLY A 73 -7.16 10.86 -7.04
C GLY A 73 -8.57 11.30 -6.67
N GLU A 74 -9.23 10.49 -5.89
CA GLU A 74 -10.57 10.73 -5.38
C GLU A 74 -10.55 10.74 -3.85
N PRO A 75 -11.38 11.54 -3.21
CA PRO A 75 -11.51 11.54 -1.76
C PRO A 75 -12.21 10.25 -1.27
N TYR A 76 -12.01 9.94 0.02
CA TYR A 76 -12.80 8.90 0.68
C TYR A 76 -14.27 9.29 0.79
N ASP A 77 -15.14 8.30 0.96
CA ASP A 77 -16.56 8.38 1.28
C ASP A 77 -17.42 9.10 0.22
N GLN A 78 -16.87 9.36 -0.96
CA GLN A 78 -17.61 9.98 -2.08
C GLN A 78 -17.89 8.96 -3.17
N ILE A 79 -19.09 9.05 -3.73
CA ILE A 79 -19.50 8.23 -4.86
C ILE A 79 -18.90 8.81 -6.15
N ILE A 80 -18.21 7.96 -6.88
CA ILE A 80 -17.61 8.23 -8.18
C ILE A 80 -18.50 7.54 -9.22
N GLU A 81 -19.09 8.31 -10.10
CA GLU A 81 -19.86 7.79 -11.24
C GLU A 81 -18.89 7.48 -12.39
N LEU A 82 -18.66 6.20 -12.68
CA LEU A 82 -17.81 5.79 -13.80
C LEU A 82 -18.59 5.82 -15.12
N ASP A 83 -19.84 5.39 -15.06
CA ASP A 83 -20.85 5.51 -16.12
C ASP A 83 -22.25 5.41 -15.49
N ASP A 84 -23.31 5.39 -16.34
CA ASP A 84 -24.71 5.34 -15.90
C ASP A 84 -25.07 4.09 -15.07
N ASN A 85 -24.24 3.05 -15.10
CA ASN A 85 -24.49 1.75 -14.48
C ASN A 85 -23.46 1.36 -13.42
N ILE A 86 -22.33 2.06 -13.34
CA ILE A 86 -21.23 1.68 -12.44
C ILE A 86 -20.85 2.87 -11.58
N HIS A 87 -21.00 2.69 -10.28
CA HIS A 87 -20.57 3.65 -9.25
C HIS A 87 -19.56 3.00 -8.32
N VAL A 88 -18.60 3.77 -7.83
CA VAL A 88 -17.54 3.30 -6.95
C VAL A 88 -17.40 4.25 -5.76
N ARG A 89 -17.05 3.72 -4.60
CA ARG A 89 -16.66 4.50 -3.41
C ARG A 89 -15.44 3.87 -2.76
N PHE A 90 -14.51 4.70 -2.37
CA PHE A 90 -13.37 4.34 -1.54
C PHE A 90 -13.66 4.69 -0.09
N ASN A 91 -13.55 3.72 0.82
CA ASN A 91 -13.67 3.94 2.25
C ASN A 91 -12.33 3.63 2.91
N ASP A 92 -11.94 4.36 3.94
CA ASP A 92 -10.66 4.12 4.60
C ASP A 92 -10.59 2.70 5.17
N ALA A 93 -9.57 1.95 4.79
CA ALA A 93 -9.34 0.58 5.28
C ALA A 93 -8.44 0.55 6.53
N GLY A 94 -7.92 1.69 6.98
CA GLY A 94 -7.11 1.81 8.20
C GLY A 94 -5.80 1.02 8.19
N HIS A 95 -5.34 0.56 7.02
CA HIS A 95 -4.16 -0.32 6.92
C HIS A 95 -2.87 0.45 6.67
N MET A 96 -2.89 1.38 5.74
CA MET A 96 -1.80 2.31 5.42
C MET A 96 -2.37 3.56 4.76
N LEU A 97 -1.55 4.59 4.62
CA LEU A 97 -1.96 5.83 3.98
C LEU A 97 -2.48 5.56 2.55
N GLY A 98 -3.72 5.93 2.30
CA GLY A 98 -4.37 5.72 1.01
C GLY A 98 -5.04 4.36 0.81
N SER A 99 -4.88 3.40 1.75
CA SER A 99 -5.57 2.11 1.67
C SER A 99 -7.08 2.28 1.70
N SER A 100 -7.79 1.45 0.94
CA SER A 100 -9.25 1.55 0.89
C SER A 100 -9.94 0.21 0.76
N THR A 101 -11.09 0.11 1.42
CA THR A 101 -12.15 -0.82 1.04
C THR A 101 -12.92 -0.20 -0.11
N ILE A 102 -13.14 -0.97 -1.17
CA ILE A 102 -13.77 -0.49 -2.40
C ILE A 102 -15.17 -1.07 -2.50
N GLU A 103 -16.18 -0.20 -2.57
CA GLU A 103 -17.55 -0.57 -2.88
C GLU A 103 -17.83 -0.26 -4.35
N ILE A 104 -18.44 -1.22 -5.03
CA ILE A 104 -18.83 -1.09 -6.45
C ILE A 104 -20.31 -1.41 -6.55
N TRP A 105 -21.10 -0.48 -7.04
CA TRP A 105 -22.48 -0.71 -7.41
C TRP A 105 -22.58 -0.89 -8.92
N ILE A 106 -23.23 -1.97 -9.34
CA ILE A 106 -23.43 -2.31 -10.74
C ILE A 106 -24.92 -2.47 -10.98
N LYS A 107 -25.43 -1.78 -11.99
CA LYS A 107 -26.81 -1.91 -12.45
C LYS A 107 -26.83 -2.66 -13.78
N GLU A 108 -27.41 -3.85 -13.78
CA GLU A 108 -27.55 -4.70 -14.97
C GLU A 108 -28.94 -5.32 -15.00
N ASN A 109 -29.59 -5.29 -16.19
CA ASN A 109 -30.93 -5.86 -16.43
C ASN A 109 -32.01 -5.43 -15.41
N GLY A 110 -31.91 -4.21 -14.89
CA GLY A 110 -32.84 -3.66 -13.90
C GLY A 110 -32.56 -4.05 -12.46
N GLU A 111 -31.55 -4.88 -12.20
CA GLU A 111 -31.08 -5.24 -10.86
C GLU A 111 -29.85 -4.40 -10.48
N ASN A 112 -29.78 -4.04 -9.20
CA ASN A 112 -28.58 -3.42 -8.63
C ASN A 112 -27.86 -4.47 -7.77
N LYS A 113 -26.55 -4.57 -7.93
CA LYS A 113 -25.67 -5.43 -7.13
C LYS A 113 -24.56 -4.62 -6.51
N LYS A 114 -24.24 -4.90 -5.27
CA LYS A 114 -23.14 -4.29 -4.54
C LYS A 114 -22.02 -5.29 -4.30
N ILE A 115 -20.84 -5.01 -4.83
CA ILE A 115 -19.63 -5.82 -4.62
C ILE A 115 -18.67 -5.02 -3.74
N VAL A 116 -18.10 -5.66 -2.72
CA VAL A 116 -17.13 -5.05 -1.82
C VAL A 116 -15.81 -5.78 -1.91
N PHE A 117 -14.73 -5.03 -2.10
CA PHE A 117 -13.36 -5.52 -2.02
C PHE A 117 -12.69 -4.92 -0.79
N SER A 118 -12.32 -5.74 0.18
CA SER A 118 -11.72 -5.22 1.42
C SER A 118 -10.35 -4.58 1.24
N GLY A 119 -9.58 -5.02 0.23
CA GLY A 119 -8.15 -4.80 0.27
C GLY A 119 -7.53 -5.41 1.52
N ASP A 120 -6.38 -4.90 1.94
CA ASP A 120 -5.77 -5.24 3.22
C ASP A 120 -6.40 -4.37 4.32
N LEU A 121 -6.92 -5.00 5.37
CA LEU A 121 -7.60 -4.31 6.47
C LEU A 121 -6.61 -3.93 7.58
N GLY A 122 -6.77 -2.72 8.10
CA GLY A 122 -6.03 -2.24 9.26
C GLY A 122 -6.64 -2.69 10.59
N ASN A 123 -6.10 -2.13 11.64
CA ASN A 123 -6.60 -2.31 13.00
C ASN A 123 -7.00 -0.96 13.58
N ASN A 124 -7.77 -1.00 14.66
CA ASN A 124 -8.02 0.17 15.47
C ASN A 124 -6.75 0.59 16.22
N ASP A 125 -6.68 1.83 16.65
CA ASP A 125 -5.60 2.38 17.47
C ASP A 125 -4.19 2.38 16.82
N ILE A 126 -4.12 2.42 15.47
CA ILE A 126 -2.84 2.59 14.76
C ILE A 126 -2.49 4.08 14.71
N PRO A 127 -1.31 4.50 15.20
CA PRO A 127 -0.86 5.89 15.07
C PRO A 127 -0.84 6.35 13.61
N LEU A 128 -1.22 7.60 13.35
CA LEU A 128 -1.21 8.26 12.04
C LEU A 128 -2.27 7.78 11.05
N LEU A 129 -3.09 6.80 11.38
CA LEU A 129 -4.14 6.27 10.50
C LEU A 129 -5.52 6.44 11.13
N SER A 130 -6.53 6.51 10.29
CA SER A 130 -7.92 6.42 10.71
C SER A 130 -8.29 4.96 11.00
N GLU A 131 -9.34 4.75 11.77
CA GLU A 131 -9.92 3.42 11.91
C GLU A 131 -10.60 2.97 10.61
N PRO A 132 -10.63 1.64 10.33
CA PRO A 132 -11.32 1.13 9.17
C PRO A 132 -12.81 1.50 9.17
N THR A 133 -13.31 2.00 8.04
CA THR A 133 -14.73 2.26 7.86
C THR A 133 -15.49 0.93 7.78
N MET A 134 -16.52 0.78 8.61
CA MET A 134 -17.38 -0.40 8.59
C MET A 134 -18.34 -0.35 7.41
N ILE A 135 -18.43 -1.45 6.67
CA ILE A 135 -19.37 -1.62 5.56
C ILE A 135 -20.53 -2.49 6.05
N GLU A 136 -21.76 -1.98 5.93
CA GLU A 136 -22.93 -2.61 6.53
C GLU A 136 -23.55 -3.71 5.68
N ASP A 137 -23.44 -3.60 4.32
CA ASP A 137 -24.10 -4.52 3.39
C ASP A 137 -23.24 -4.77 2.15
N ALA A 138 -23.42 -5.95 1.55
CA ALA A 138 -22.85 -6.34 0.26
C ALA A 138 -23.59 -7.55 -0.31
N ASP A 139 -23.84 -7.57 -1.63
CA ASP A 139 -24.27 -8.80 -2.31
C ASP A 139 -23.11 -9.78 -2.45
N PHE A 140 -21.91 -9.24 -2.72
CA PHE A 140 -20.68 -10.02 -2.86
C PHE A 140 -19.54 -9.34 -2.09
N LEU A 141 -18.79 -10.15 -1.33
CA LEU A 141 -17.64 -9.72 -0.57
C LEU A 141 -16.40 -10.49 -0.99
N VAL A 142 -15.36 -9.77 -1.42
CA VAL A 142 -14.01 -10.28 -1.66
C VAL A 142 -13.10 -9.69 -0.59
N MET A 143 -12.62 -10.51 0.34
CA MET A 143 -11.81 -10.02 1.45
C MET A 143 -10.55 -10.83 1.68
N GLU A 144 -9.55 -10.19 2.29
CA GLU A 144 -8.36 -10.85 2.76
C GLU A 144 -8.65 -11.89 3.86
N SER A 145 -7.70 -12.79 4.08
CA SER A 145 -7.77 -13.79 5.14
C SER A 145 -6.43 -14.04 5.83
N THR A 146 -5.55 -13.06 5.82
CA THR A 146 -4.16 -13.17 6.33
C THR A 146 -4.11 -13.66 7.78
N TYR A 147 -5.00 -13.16 8.62
CA TYR A 147 -5.16 -13.59 10.01
C TYR A 147 -6.50 -14.32 10.27
N GLY A 148 -7.11 -14.91 9.24
CA GLY A 148 -8.42 -15.54 9.32
C GLY A 148 -8.54 -16.69 10.33
N ASN A 149 -7.43 -17.34 10.68
CA ASN A 149 -7.37 -18.48 11.62
C ASN A 149 -6.68 -18.17 12.94
N ARG A 150 -6.28 -16.93 13.23
CA ARG A 150 -5.55 -16.58 14.47
C ARG A 150 -5.80 -15.13 14.88
N LYS A 151 -5.64 -14.87 16.16
CA LYS A 151 -5.66 -13.52 16.72
C LYS A 151 -4.23 -12.99 16.89
N HIS A 152 -4.07 -11.68 16.75
CA HIS A 152 -2.84 -11.02 17.19
C HIS A 152 -2.68 -11.16 18.71
N ILE A 153 -1.45 -11.36 19.17
CA ILE A 153 -1.14 -11.30 20.59
C ILE A 153 -1.34 -9.83 21.03
N ARG A 154 -2.36 -9.59 21.86
CA ARG A 154 -2.51 -8.28 22.49
C ARG A 154 -1.38 -8.11 23.51
N ASN A 155 -0.63 -7.05 23.36
CA ASN A 155 0.30 -6.58 24.35
C ASN A 155 0.01 -5.09 24.55
N ASP A 156 -0.63 -4.78 25.66
CA ASP A 156 -1.07 -3.40 25.96
C ASP A 156 0.12 -2.46 26.23
N ASN A 157 1.31 -3.01 26.49
CA ASN A 157 2.53 -2.27 26.78
C ASN A 157 3.56 -2.31 25.63
N LYS A 158 3.11 -2.41 24.39
CA LYS A 158 4.03 -2.51 23.22
C LYS A 158 4.99 -1.33 23.12
N ALA A 159 4.50 -0.12 23.34
CA ALA A 159 5.31 1.09 23.25
C ALA A 159 6.38 1.12 24.35
N GLU A 160 6.02 0.81 25.59
CA GLU A 160 6.97 0.75 26.72
C GLU A 160 8.04 -0.32 26.47
N LEU A 161 7.64 -1.52 26.06
CA LEU A 161 8.57 -2.60 25.75
C LEU A 161 9.53 -2.22 24.62
N PHE A 162 9.03 -1.51 23.59
CA PHE A 162 9.87 -1.01 22.50
C PHE A 162 10.89 0.01 23.01
N ILE A 163 10.47 0.95 23.86
CA ILE A 163 11.32 1.95 24.49
C ILE A 163 12.43 1.28 25.30
N ASP A 164 12.06 0.32 26.15
CA ASP A 164 13.00 -0.40 27.01
C ASP A 164 14.07 -1.13 26.19
N ILE A 165 13.65 -1.88 25.15
CA ILE A 165 14.57 -2.62 24.28
C ILE A 165 15.55 -1.67 23.56
N VAL A 166 15.05 -0.56 23.01
CA VAL A 166 15.88 0.43 22.30
C VAL A 166 16.87 1.06 23.27
N THR A 167 16.36 1.58 24.40
CA THR A 167 17.17 2.27 25.40
C THR A 167 18.25 1.39 26.00
N ASP A 168 17.89 0.17 26.40
CA ASP A 168 18.85 -0.79 26.97
C ASP A 168 19.93 -1.20 25.96
N THR A 169 19.56 -1.38 24.70
CA THR A 169 20.51 -1.74 23.65
C THR A 169 21.50 -0.61 23.39
N LEU A 170 21.02 0.62 23.28
CA LEU A 170 21.86 1.80 23.04
C LEU A 170 22.76 2.11 24.24
N LYS A 171 22.26 2.00 25.49
CA LYS A 171 23.08 2.17 26.71
C LYS A 171 24.25 1.18 26.79
N LYS A 172 24.10 0.00 26.20
CA LYS A 172 25.15 -1.02 26.09
C LYS A 172 26.08 -0.83 24.89
N GLY A 173 25.90 0.23 24.09
CA GLY A 173 26.65 0.48 22.84
C GLY A 173 26.27 -0.47 21.71
N GLY A 174 25.10 -1.12 21.77
CA GLY A 174 24.60 -2.03 20.77
C GLY A 174 23.89 -1.32 19.61
N ILE A 175 23.47 -2.12 18.61
CA ILE A 175 22.70 -1.68 17.45
C ILE A 175 21.35 -2.37 17.47
N VAL A 176 20.26 -1.60 17.28
CA VAL A 176 18.92 -2.14 17.12
C VAL A 176 18.61 -2.26 15.63
N VAL A 177 18.25 -3.46 15.18
CA VAL A 177 17.86 -3.72 13.79
C VAL A 177 16.37 -4.05 13.74
N ILE A 178 15.60 -3.23 13.04
CA ILE A 178 14.14 -3.34 12.95
C ILE A 178 13.76 -3.60 11.48
N PRO A 179 13.42 -4.84 11.10
CA PRO A 179 12.96 -5.11 9.74
C PRO A 179 11.60 -4.45 9.50
N SER A 180 11.51 -3.60 8.50
CA SER A 180 10.27 -2.91 8.12
C SER A 180 10.25 -2.58 6.65
N PHE A 181 9.04 -2.50 6.08
CA PHE A 181 8.87 -1.99 4.71
C PHE A 181 9.04 -0.48 4.68
N ALA A 182 9.38 0.06 3.51
CA ALA A 182 9.60 1.50 3.32
C ALA A 182 8.35 2.35 3.63
N VAL A 183 7.15 1.78 3.48
CA VAL A 183 5.88 2.44 3.74
C VAL A 183 5.08 1.68 4.82
N GLY A 184 4.42 2.42 5.69
CA GLY A 184 3.63 1.93 6.82
C GLY A 184 4.47 1.77 8.07
N ARG A 185 4.99 0.60 8.35
CA ARG A 185 5.71 0.27 9.62
C ARG A 185 6.90 1.19 9.89
N THR A 186 7.64 1.63 8.89
CA THR A 186 8.78 2.55 9.08
C THR A 186 8.31 3.88 9.67
N GLN A 187 7.21 4.44 9.17
CA GLN A 187 6.66 5.70 9.67
C GLN A 187 6.11 5.56 11.11
N GLU A 188 5.45 4.45 11.43
CA GLU A 188 5.02 4.15 12.80
C GLU A 188 6.21 4.10 13.77
N ILE A 189 7.28 3.41 13.39
CA ILE A 189 8.51 3.32 14.20
C ILE A 189 9.15 4.70 14.40
N LEU A 190 9.26 5.50 13.34
CA LEU A 190 9.79 6.85 13.43
C LEU A 190 8.92 7.75 14.31
N TYR A 191 7.61 7.61 14.25
CA TYR A 191 6.68 8.31 15.12
C TYR A 191 6.89 7.93 16.60
N GLU A 192 6.99 6.65 16.91
CA GLU A 192 7.25 6.19 18.29
C GLU A 192 8.63 6.64 18.80
N LEU A 193 9.67 6.58 17.96
CA LEU A 193 11.01 7.09 18.33
C LEU A 193 11.00 8.61 18.59
N ASN A 194 10.23 9.37 17.81
CA ASN A 194 10.10 10.81 18.05
C ASN A 194 9.38 11.09 19.39
N ARG A 195 8.36 10.32 19.74
CA ARG A 195 7.68 10.43 21.05
C ARG A 195 8.64 10.18 22.21
N ILE A 196 9.55 9.21 22.07
CA ILE A 196 10.60 8.93 23.09
C ILE A 196 11.49 10.16 23.26
N LYS A 197 11.98 10.73 22.16
CA LYS A 197 12.82 11.93 22.19
C LYS A 197 12.12 13.12 22.85
N ASP A 198 10.84 13.35 22.51
CA ASP A 198 10.07 14.49 23.01
C ASP A 198 9.69 14.32 24.50
N SER A 199 9.65 13.09 25.02
CA SER A 199 9.38 12.81 26.44
C SER A 199 10.57 13.01 27.37
N ASN A 200 11.72 13.53 26.87
CA ASN A 200 12.96 13.76 27.64
C ASN A 200 13.42 12.55 28.45
N LEU A 201 13.30 11.36 27.90
CA LEU A 201 13.98 10.19 28.41
C LEU A 201 15.47 10.31 28.03
N ASP A 202 16.23 11.05 28.86
CA ASP A 202 17.69 11.11 28.84
C ASP A 202 18.33 9.76 29.18
#